data_ead7e2ebb110e7fd89e5e6f2aee61840
#
_entry.id   ead7e2ebb110e7fd89e5e6f2aee61840
#
_cell.length_a   1.000
_cell.length_b   1.000
_cell.length_c   1.000
_cell.angle_alpha   90.00
_cell.angle_beta   90.00
_cell.angle_gamma   90.00
#
_symmetry.space_group_name_H-M   'P 1'
#
loop_
_entity.id
_entity.type
_entity.pdbx_description
1 polymer ?
#
loop_
_entity_poly.entity_id
_entity_poly.type
_entity_poly.pdbx_seq_one_letter_code
_entity_poly.pdbx_strand_id
1 'polypeptide(L)'
;METIEVDRVIAAPVDEVFAWLADAGNYPRAGVVLRAWLTAPGVDAPFGRDAVRTLIWVIGWFRERITAYRPPHEFEYLVERSFPPARHEGGRLTCTAVPGGTAVVWTTIAELRVPFGAGVLTRAVAKPVISFAFGRVLAAADRALRTV
;
A
#
# COMPACT_ATOMS: atom_id res chain seq x y z
N MET A 1 10.38 -11.75 -10.84
CA MET A 1 9.47 -10.64 -10.49
C MET A 1 8.09 -11.20 -10.19
N GLU A 2 7.51 -10.85 -9.06
CA GLU A 2 6.22 -11.36 -8.63
C GLU A 2 5.19 -10.26 -8.53
N THR A 3 3.95 -10.56 -8.93
CA THR A 3 2.80 -9.69 -8.73
C THR A 3 2.09 -10.12 -7.46
N ILE A 4 1.90 -9.15 -6.57
CA ILE A 4 1.20 -9.37 -5.30
C ILE A 4 -0.08 -8.55 -5.36
N GLU A 5 -1.22 -9.20 -5.21
CA GLU A 5 -2.53 -8.54 -5.28
C GLU A 5 -3.38 -8.96 -4.10
N VAL A 6 -3.96 -7.97 -3.44
CA VAL A 6 -4.87 -8.16 -2.31
C VAL A 6 -6.10 -7.31 -2.56
N ASP A 7 -7.27 -7.84 -2.28
CA ASP A 7 -8.52 -7.09 -2.43
C ASP A 7 -9.40 -7.20 -1.19
N ARG A 8 -10.31 -6.25 -1.05
CA ARG A 8 -11.31 -6.25 0.01
C ARG A 8 -12.43 -5.27 -0.34
N VAL A 9 -13.65 -5.62 0.01
CA VAL A 9 -14.77 -4.68 0.03
C VAL A 9 -14.84 -4.05 1.42
N ILE A 10 -14.75 -2.72 1.46
CA ILE A 10 -14.81 -1.95 2.70
C ILE A 10 -16.18 -1.27 2.76
N ALA A 11 -16.88 -1.42 3.89
CA ALA A 11 -18.24 -0.92 4.07
C ALA A 11 -18.24 0.58 4.38
N ALA A 12 -17.77 1.39 3.44
CA ALA A 12 -17.70 2.85 3.56
C ALA A 12 -17.69 3.49 2.17
N PRO A 13 -18.03 4.78 2.05
CA PRO A 13 -18.01 5.50 0.78
C PRO A 13 -16.62 5.57 0.15
N VAL A 14 -16.56 5.60 -1.19
CA VAL A 14 -15.32 5.55 -1.95
C VAL A 14 -14.36 6.69 -1.61
N ASP A 15 -14.87 7.90 -1.40
CA ASP A 15 -14.05 9.05 -1.05
C ASP A 15 -13.38 8.91 0.33
N GLU A 16 -14.10 8.36 1.29
CA GLU A 16 -13.55 8.12 2.63
C GLU A 16 -12.52 7.00 2.62
N VAL A 17 -12.78 5.92 1.89
CA VAL A 17 -11.85 4.80 1.75
C VAL A 17 -10.57 5.24 1.07
N PHE A 18 -10.69 5.98 -0.03
CA PHE A 18 -9.52 6.49 -0.75
C PHE A 18 -8.69 7.43 0.14
N ALA A 19 -9.32 8.37 0.82
CA ALA A 19 -8.62 9.32 1.67
C ALA A 19 -7.86 8.64 2.81
N TRP A 20 -8.46 7.61 3.41
CA TRP A 20 -7.82 6.85 4.49
C TRP A 20 -6.58 6.10 3.98
N LEU A 21 -6.69 5.44 2.82
CA LEU A 21 -5.60 4.65 2.24
C LEU A 21 -4.50 5.51 1.62
N ALA A 22 -4.82 6.69 1.12
CA ALA A 22 -3.84 7.63 0.59
C ALA A 22 -2.94 8.21 1.69
N ASP A 23 -3.44 8.29 2.92
CA ASP A 23 -2.68 8.75 4.08
C ASP A 23 -2.02 7.57 4.78
N ALA A 24 -0.76 7.28 4.43
CA ALA A 24 -0.01 6.18 5.04
C ALA A 24 0.16 6.34 6.55
N GLY A 25 -0.02 7.53 7.11
CA GLY A 25 -0.04 7.76 8.55
C GLY A 25 -1.12 6.98 9.29
N ASN A 26 -2.13 6.48 8.59
CA ASN A 26 -3.16 5.61 9.15
C ASN A 26 -2.72 4.14 9.27
N TYR A 27 -1.71 3.72 8.52
CA TYR A 27 -1.32 2.32 8.40
C TYR A 27 -0.86 1.67 9.71
N PRO A 28 -0.24 2.39 10.67
CA PRO A 28 0.11 1.79 11.97
C PRO A 28 -1.07 1.18 12.73
N ARG A 29 -2.29 1.56 12.43
CA ARG A 29 -3.49 0.96 13.02
C ARG A 29 -3.64 -0.51 12.67
N ALA A 30 -2.95 -0.98 11.63
CA ALA A 30 -2.98 -2.39 11.23
C ALA A 30 -2.14 -3.31 12.13
N GLY A 31 -1.25 -2.76 12.95
CA GLY A 31 -0.37 -3.51 13.83
C GLY A 31 0.84 -4.12 13.14
N VAL A 32 0.86 -4.23 11.82
CA VAL A 32 2.00 -4.71 11.02
C VAL A 32 2.88 -3.58 10.53
N VAL A 33 2.40 -2.35 10.62
CA VAL A 33 3.16 -1.13 10.35
C VAL A 33 3.45 -0.47 11.69
N LEU A 34 4.72 -0.29 12.01
CA LEU A 34 5.13 0.29 13.30
C LEU A 34 5.04 1.81 13.28
N ARG A 35 5.41 2.41 12.15
CA ARG A 35 5.42 3.85 11.98
C ARG A 35 5.35 4.20 10.51
N ALA A 36 4.67 5.29 10.19
CA ALA A 36 4.62 5.83 8.84
C ALA A 36 4.44 7.34 8.89
N TRP A 37 5.11 8.06 8.00
CA TRP A 37 4.98 9.51 7.96
C TRP A 37 5.24 10.04 6.55
N LEU A 38 4.71 11.24 6.30
CA LEU A 38 4.94 11.97 5.08
C LEU A 38 6.33 12.63 5.14
N THR A 39 7.26 12.15 4.31
CA THR A 39 8.63 12.67 4.25
C THR A 39 8.69 13.98 3.47
N ALA A 40 7.88 14.07 2.40
CA ALA A 40 7.73 15.29 1.62
C ALA A 40 6.31 15.34 1.04
N PRO A 41 5.66 16.51 1.07
CA PRO A 41 4.31 16.64 0.51
C PRO A 41 4.32 16.56 -1.01
N GLY A 42 3.17 16.23 -1.58
CA GLY A 42 2.96 16.24 -3.01
C GLY A 42 2.88 17.66 -3.59
N VAL A 43 2.85 17.74 -4.91
CA VAL A 43 2.84 19.02 -5.63
C VAL A 43 1.49 19.73 -5.48
N ASP A 44 0.39 19.01 -5.76
CA ASP A 44 -0.95 19.59 -5.79
C ASP A 44 -1.79 19.26 -4.55
N ALA A 45 -1.38 18.24 -3.81
CA ALA A 45 -2.05 17.79 -2.60
C ALA A 45 -1.02 17.14 -1.67
N PRO A 46 -1.20 17.20 -0.33
CA PRO A 46 -0.20 16.65 0.60
C PRO A 46 0.14 15.19 0.34
N PHE A 47 -0.85 14.36 0.02
CA PHE A 47 -0.65 12.92 -0.25
C PHE A 47 -0.69 12.61 -1.74
N GLY A 48 -0.60 13.61 -2.59
CA GLY A 48 -0.76 13.50 -4.03
C GLY A 48 0.54 13.18 -4.75
N ARG A 49 0.53 13.44 -6.05
CA ARG A 49 1.67 13.16 -6.94
C ARG A 49 2.95 13.78 -6.39
N ASP A 50 4.03 13.03 -6.47
CA ASP A 50 5.37 13.37 -5.95
C ASP A 50 5.48 13.42 -4.43
N ALA A 51 4.43 13.12 -3.69
CA ALA A 51 4.54 12.92 -2.25
C ALA A 51 5.48 11.75 -1.96
N VAL A 52 6.33 11.91 -0.97
CA VAL A 52 7.25 10.86 -0.50
C VAL A 52 6.86 10.48 0.91
N ARG A 53 6.69 9.19 1.14
CA ARG A 53 6.34 8.67 2.44
C ARG A 53 7.33 7.60 2.88
N THR A 54 7.60 7.53 4.16
CA THR A 54 8.46 6.52 4.75
C THR A 54 7.62 5.65 5.67
N LEU A 55 7.75 4.33 5.51
CA LEU A 55 6.99 3.36 6.29
C LEU A 55 7.95 2.36 6.92
N ILE A 56 7.77 2.12 8.21
CA ILE A 56 8.48 1.08 8.94
C ILE A 56 7.47 -0.03 9.24
N TRP A 57 7.62 -1.14 8.53
CA TRP A 57 6.81 -2.34 8.73
C TRP A 57 7.58 -3.31 9.61
N VAL A 58 6.90 -4.30 10.18
CA VAL A 58 7.57 -5.39 10.90
C VAL A 58 8.51 -6.19 10.00
N ILE A 59 8.34 -6.10 8.69
CA ILE A 59 9.13 -6.82 7.67
C ILE A 59 10.27 -6.00 7.08
N GLY A 60 10.39 -4.72 7.43
CA GLY A 60 11.41 -3.83 6.89
C GLY A 60 10.91 -2.40 6.75
N TRP A 61 11.72 -1.55 6.14
CA TRP A 61 11.30 -0.16 5.89
C TRP A 61 11.30 0.16 4.41
N PHE A 62 10.44 1.11 4.02
CA PHE A 62 10.23 1.47 2.63
C PHE A 62 10.09 2.98 2.50
N ARG A 63 10.73 3.54 1.47
CA ARG A 63 10.49 4.92 1.04
C ARG A 63 9.78 4.87 -0.30
N GLU A 64 8.59 5.46 -0.36
CA GLU A 64 7.71 5.40 -1.52
C GLU A 64 7.42 6.79 -2.04
N ARG A 65 7.43 6.92 -3.37
CA ARG A 65 6.96 8.13 -4.06
C ARG A 65 5.64 7.84 -4.73
N ILE A 66 4.68 8.74 -4.59
CA ILE A 66 3.41 8.66 -5.32
C ILE A 66 3.67 9.13 -6.76
N THR A 67 3.44 8.26 -7.72
CA THR A 67 3.71 8.52 -9.13
C THR A 67 2.46 8.94 -9.91
N ALA A 68 1.28 8.58 -9.41
CA ALA A 68 -0.01 9.00 -9.97
C ALA A 68 -1.02 9.13 -8.84
N TYR A 69 -1.91 10.11 -8.93
CA TYR A 69 -2.88 10.39 -7.89
C TYR A 69 -4.18 10.88 -8.54
N ARG A 70 -5.21 10.04 -8.49
CA ARG A 70 -6.51 10.29 -9.12
C ARG A 70 -7.64 10.04 -8.12
N PRO A 71 -7.85 10.95 -7.16
CA PRO A 71 -8.89 10.78 -6.16
C PRO A 71 -10.29 10.83 -6.80
N PRO A 72 -11.25 10.06 -6.30
CA PRO A 72 -11.13 9.06 -5.24
C PRO A 72 -10.95 7.63 -5.78
N HIS A 73 -10.34 7.46 -6.95
CA HIS A 73 -10.33 6.20 -7.69
C HIS A 73 -9.02 5.41 -7.60
N GLU A 74 -7.88 6.08 -7.69
CA GLU A 74 -6.61 5.36 -7.65
C GLU A 74 -5.42 6.24 -7.29
N PHE A 75 -4.39 5.60 -6.76
CA PHE A 75 -3.04 6.15 -6.75
C PHE A 75 -2.04 5.05 -7.07
N GLU A 76 -0.90 5.46 -7.63
CA GLU A 76 0.21 4.59 -7.93
C GLU A 76 1.44 5.08 -7.19
N TYR A 77 2.32 4.16 -6.82
CA TYR A 77 3.53 4.49 -6.09
C TYR A 77 4.70 3.64 -6.55
N LEU A 78 5.90 4.15 -6.28
CA LEU A 78 7.14 3.44 -6.54
C LEU A 78 7.95 3.40 -5.25
N VAL A 79 8.40 2.21 -4.87
CA VAL A 79 9.35 2.04 -3.76
C VAL A 79 10.73 2.39 -4.29
N GLU A 80 11.25 3.53 -3.84
CA GLU A 80 12.54 4.03 -4.29
C GLU A 80 13.71 3.42 -3.52
N ARG A 81 13.50 3.16 -2.24
CA ARG A 81 14.49 2.54 -1.35
C ARG A 81 13.80 1.65 -0.34
N SER A 82 14.43 0.55 0.02
CA SER A 82 13.90 -0.36 1.02
C SER A 82 14.99 -1.18 1.68
N PHE A 83 14.67 -1.74 2.85
CA PHE A 83 15.44 -2.80 3.48
C PHE A 83 14.45 -3.85 4.02
N PRO A 84 14.53 -5.10 3.59
CA PRO A 84 15.50 -5.67 2.62
C PRO A 84 15.40 -4.98 1.24
N PRO A 85 16.52 -4.92 0.49
CA PRO A 85 16.49 -4.28 -0.82
C PRO A 85 15.62 -5.08 -1.80
N ALA A 86 14.87 -4.36 -2.63
CA ALA A 86 13.97 -4.96 -3.61
C ALA A 86 13.98 -4.15 -4.90
N ARG A 87 13.73 -4.85 -6.02
CA ARG A 87 13.35 -4.20 -7.27
C ARG A 87 11.84 -4.05 -7.23
N HIS A 88 11.37 -2.84 -7.45
CA HIS A 88 9.94 -2.53 -7.43
C HIS A 88 9.56 -1.87 -8.76
N GLU A 89 8.64 -2.47 -9.48
CA GLU A 89 8.18 -1.93 -10.76
C GLU A 89 6.98 -1.01 -10.63
N GLY A 90 6.34 -1.01 -9.49
CA GLY A 90 5.23 -0.13 -9.19
C GLY A 90 4.21 -0.80 -8.30
N GLY A 91 3.46 0.02 -7.59
CA GLY A 91 2.29 -0.38 -6.85
C GLY A 91 1.09 0.44 -7.27
N ARG A 92 -0.10 -0.11 -7.13
CA ARG A 92 -1.34 0.53 -7.51
C ARG A 92 -2.44 0.15 -6.54
N LEU A 93 -3.18 1.14 -6.11
CA LEU A 93 -4.35 0.93 -5.28
C LEU A 93 -5.55 1.58 -5.96
N THR A 94 -6.58 0.78 -6.22
CA THR A 94 -7.81 1.26 -6.85
C THR A 94 -8.99 1.13 -5.91
N CYS A 95 -9.88 2.10 -5.97
CA CYS A 95 -11.11 2.14 -5.19
C CYS A 95 -12.29 2.31 -6.15
N THR A 96 -13.24 1.39 -6.10
CA THR A 96 -14.42 1.40 -6.97
C THR A 96 -15.67 1.28 -6.10
N ALA A 97 -16.61 2.21 -6.27
CA ALA A 97 -17.88 2.16 -5.57
C ALA A 97 -18.66 0.92 -6.02
N VAL A 98 -19.15 0.16 -5.05
CA VAL A 98 -19.96 -1.05 -5.28
C VAL A 98 -21.16 -1.05 -4.34
N PRO A 99 -22.17 -1.88 -4.57
CA PRO A 99 -23.24 -2.04 -3.59
C PRO A 99 -22.67 -2.46 -2.23
N GLY A 100 -23.00 -1.71 -1.18
CA GLY A 100 -22.53 -1.98 0.17
C GLY A 100 -21.18 -1.36 0.55
N GLY A 101 -20.52 -0.64 -0.36
CA GLY A 101 -19.25 0.03 0.00
C GLY A 101 -18.32 0.31 -1.15
N THR A 102 -17.05 -0.03 -0.95
CA THR A 102 -15.96 0.23 -1.90
C THR A 102 -15.12 -1.02 -2.09
N ALA A 103 -14.97 -1.43 -3.34
CA ALA A 103 -14.03 -2.51 -3.69
C ALA A 103 -12.64 -1.91 -3.82
N VAL A 104 -11.70 -2.40 -3.03
CA VAL A 104 -10.30 -1.98 -3.05
C VAL A 104 -9.46 -3.11 -3.62
N VAL A 105 -8.61 -2.78 -4.58
CA VAL A 105 -7.59 -3.71 -5.12
C VAL A 105 -6.23 -3.05 -4.97
N TRP A 106 -5.32 -3.75 -4.29
CA TRP A 106 -3.96 -3.29 -4.05
C TRP A 106 -2.99 -4.25 -4.71
N THR A 107 -2.29 -3.78 -5.73
CA THR A 107 -1.35 -4.58 -6.52
C THR A 107 0.04 -3.98 -6.41
N THR A 108 1.06 -4.82 -6.23
CA THR A 108 2.45 -4.40 -6.28
C THR A 108 3.27 -5.44 -7.04
N ILE A 109 4.31 -5.00 -7.74
CA ILE A 109 5.18 -5.86 -8.54
C ILE A 109 6.60 -5.66 -8.03
N ALA A 110 7.18 -6.72 -7.45
CA ALA A 110 8.47 -6.63 -6.79
C ALA A 110 9.23 -7.94 -6.78
N GLU A 111 10.54 -7.83 -6.53
CA GLU A 111 11.42 -8.96 -6.34
C GLU A 111 12.53 -8.56 -5.35
N LEU A 112 12.86 -9.45 -4.43
CA LEU A 112 13.94 -9.22 -3.50
C LEU A 112 15.28 -9.18 -4.24
N ARG A 113 16.16 -8.26 -3.86
CA ARG A 113 17.52 -8.16 -4.40
C ARG A 113 18.47 -8.95 -3.50
N VAL A 114 18.56 -10.25 -3.75
CA VAL A 114 19.48 -11.14 -3.05
C VAL A 114 20.37 -11.84 -4.08
N PRO A 115 21.61 -12.26 -3.69
CA PRO A 115 22.56 -12.83 -4.64
C PRO A 115 22.08 -14.11 -5.32
N PHE A 116 21.33 -14.95 -4.61
CA PHE A 116 20.88 -16.26 -5.12
C PHE A 116 19.43 -16.52 -4.72
N GLY A 117 18.66 -17.10 -5.64
CA GLY A 117 17.31 -17.56 -5.35
C GLY A 117 16.29 -16.46 -5.15
N ALA A 118 16.51 -15.26 -5.75
CA ALA A 118 15.62 -14.12 -5.58
C ALA A 118 14.17 -14.43 -5.95
N GLY A 119 13.95 -15.09 -7.08
CA GLY A 119 12.59 -15.43 -7.53
C GLY A 119 11.91 -16.42 -6.61
N VAL A 120 12.62 -17.45 -6.16
CA VAL A 120 12.08 -18.47 -5.24
C VAL A 120 11.77 -17.84 -3.89
N LEU A 121 12.70 -17.06 -3.35
CA LEU A 121 12.53 -16.40 -2.05
C LEU A 121 11.37 -15.40 -2.08
N THR A 122 11.27 -14.64 -3.14
CA THR A 122 10.15 -13.69 -3.31
C THR A 122 8.82 -14.43 -3.35
N ARG A 123 8.71 -15.48 -4.15
CA ARG A 123 7.46 -16.24 -4.27
C ARG A 123 7.11 -16.99 -2.99
N ALA A 124 8.09 -17.65 -2.38
CA ALA A 124 7.84 -18.55 -1.25
C ALA A 124 7.70 -17.82 0.08
N VAL A 125 8.35 -16.67 0.26
CA VAL A 125 8.40 -15.96 1.54
C VAL A 125 7.81 -14.55 1.42
N ALA A 126 8.40 -13.71 0.57
CA ALA A 126 8.02 -12.30 0.52
C ALA A 126 6.56 -12.10 0.06
N LYS A 127 6.13 -12.81 -0.96
CA LYS A 127 4.76 -12.68 -1.49
C LYS A 127 3.69 -13.00 -0.45
N PRO A 128 3.73 -14.16 0.24
CA PRO A 128 2.72 -14.42 1.30
C PRO A 128 2.79 -13.45 2.46
N VAL A 129 3.99 -13.03 2.86
CA VAL A 129 4.16 -12.07 3.97
C VAL A 129 3.59 -10.70 3.62
N ILE A 130 3.90 -10.21 2.44
CA ILE A 130 3.39 -8.90 1.97
C ILE A 130 1.88 -8.96 1.76
N SER A 131 1.37 -10.06 1.20
CA SER A 131 -0.07 -10.24 1.03
C SER A 131 -0.80 -10.18 2.37
N PHE A 132 -0.26 -10.82 3.39
CA PHE A 132 -0.82 -10.78 4.74
C PHE A 132 -0.78 -9.35 5.30
N ALA A 133 0.35 -8.66 5.15
CA ALA A 133 0.51 -7.29 5.65
C ALA A 133 -0.47 -6.31 4.98
N PHE A 134 -0.60 -6.37 3.66
CA PHE A 134 -1.56 -5.54 2.93
C PHE A 134 -2.99 -5.85 3.37
N GLY A 135 -3.32 -7.12 3.53
CA GLY A 135 -4.63 -7.54 4.01
C GLY A 135 -4.96 -6.95 5.38
N ARG A 136 -3.96 -6.86 6.27
CA ARG A 136 -4.14 -6.26 7.60
C ARG A 136 -4.41 -4.76 7.51
N VAL A 137 -3.75 -4.06 6.59
CA VAL A 137 -4.00 -2.63 6.37
C VAL A 137 -5.43 -2.41 5.87
N LEU A 138 -5.88 -3.19 4.89
CA LEU A 138 -7.25 -3.08 4.38
C LEU A 138 -8.28 -3.42 5.44
N ALA A 139 -8.00 -4.42 6.28
CA ALA A 139 -8.88 -4.76 7.40
C ALA A 139 -8.95 -3.62 8.42
N ALA A 140 -7.84 -2.93 8.68
CA ALA A 140 -7.82 -1.78 9.58
C ALA A 140 -8.65 -0.62 9.02
N ALA A 141 -8.55 -0.36 7.71
CA ALA A 141 -9.38 0.62 7.05
C ALA A 141 -10.87 0.31 7.20
N ASP A 142 -11.23 -0.94 6.99
CA ASP A 142 -12.62 -1.40 7.14
C ASP A 142 -13.13 -1.19 8.57
N ARG A 143 -12.35 -1.58 9.57
CA ARG A 143 -12.74 -1.35 10.99
C ARG A 143 -12.87 0.13 11.33
N ALA A 144 -12.00 0.98 10.77
CA ALA A 144 -12.01 2.41 11.07
C ALA A 144 -13.18 3.13 10.42
N LEU A 145 -13.61 2.70 9.24
CA LEU A 145 -14.53 3.45 8.39
C LEU A 145 -15.92 2.84 8.26
N ARG A 146 -16.09 1.55 8.61
CA ARG A 146 -17.38 0.90 8.40
C ARG A 146 -18.50 1.63 9.13
N THR A 147 -19.59 1.84 8.41
CA THR A 147 -20.83 2.36 8.98
C THR A 147 -21.55 1.22 9.69
N VAL A 148 -21.87 1.45 10.93
CA VAL A 148 -22.60 0.48 11.76
C VAL A 148 -24.11 0.77 11.65
#